data_8f7e9d5252625bd1a124c67237d4e96b
#
_entry.id   8f7e9d5252625bd1a124c67237d4e96b
#
_cell.length_a   1.000
_cell.length_b   1.000
_cell.length_c   1.000
_cell.angle_alpha   90.00
_cell.angle_beta   90.00
_cell.angle_gamma   90.00
#
_symmetry.space_group_name_H-M   'P 1'
#
loop_
_entity.id
_entity.type
_entity.pdbx_description
1 polymer ?
#
loop_
_entity_poly.entity_id
_entity_poly.type
_entity_poly.pdbx_seq_one_letter_code
_entity_poly.pdbx_strand_id
1 'polypeptide(L)'
;MLHTDTLPTLTRPRRVRIQPSALLVLIGILLAAGNLRAAITTVGPVLPEIARSTQISALLSSALISLPLVAFALVSPIAPRIAHRLGLERTIGISLLLLIAGLITRSTPPLALLWIGTVLIGVAIAILNVVLPALIKRDFPNKIAQVTGGYSALQSTFAAVAAGIAAPLAGATALGWRLPLGMWAGLALISLGVFAPQLRRRTVLTASEEDIALELPKAHHATWRSPWTSLLGWQVTLFMGLQSLIFYSLITWLPSIEAAAGIRAYEINIHQFVLNALGVLASLVCAVMIPRMRDQRLLAVTGPLLVAAGLAGIYFAPQLALVWICVLGFAAGVNVVLALSFFGLRTTHHGQAASLSGMAQTLGYLVAAAGPLVFSALHDTTGDRTPVLTGMVVICIILAGLGYLSGRNRVIGGHTHSAAPSLN
;
A
#
# COMPACT_ATOMS: atom_id res chain seq x y z
N MET A 1 -32.81 61.52 -31.20
CA MET A 1 -32.23 60.91 -29.99
C MET A 1 -32.98 59.62 -29.73
N LEU A 2 -32.43 58.48 -30.18
CA LEU A 2 -33.01 57.15 -29.95
C LEU A 2 -32.28 56.51 -28.78
N HIS A 3 -32.99 56.28 -27.69
CA HIS A 3 -32.51 55.52 -26.53
C HIS A 3 -32.50 54.06 -26.94
N THR A 4 -31.31 53.44 -27.00
CA THR A 4 -31.14 52.01 -27.15
C THR A 4 -31.16 51.40 -25.74
N ASP A 5 -32.30 50.79 -25.34
CA ASP A 5 -32.41 49.98 -24.16
C ASP A 5 -31.54 48.71 -24.30
N THR A 6 -30.49 48.63 -23.50
CA THR A 6 -29.67 47.42 -23.38
C THR A 6 -30.42 46.38 -22.52
N LEU A 7 -30.86 45.29 -23.15
CA LEU A 7 -31.46 44.13 -22.47
C LEU A 7 -30.50 43.54 -21.40
N PRO A 8 -30.94 43.24 -20.21
CA PRO A 8 -30.11 42.61 -19.20
C PRO A 8 -29.70 41.18 -19.64
N THR A 9 -28.39 40.96 -19.72
CA THR A 9 -27.83 39.66 -19.98
C THR A 9 -28.28 38.66 -18.90
N LEU A 10 -29.06 37.66 -19.28
CA LEU A 10 -29.47 36.55 -18.43
C LEU A 10 -28.22 35.78 -18.00
N THR A 11 -27.75 36.03 -16.77
CA THR A 11 -26.68 35.23 -16.16
C THR A 11 -27.19 33.81 -15.98
N ARG A 12 -26.61 32.87 -16.69
CA ARG A 12 -26.87 31.42 -16.52
C ARG A 12 -26.70 31.05 -15.06
N PRO A 13 -27.63 30.30 -14.44
CA PRO A 13 -27.50 29.90 -13.05
C PRO A 13 -26.20 29.12 -12.86
N ARG A 14 -25.34 29.65 -11.99
CA ARG A 14 -24.08 29.04 -11.57
C ARG A 14 -24.43 27.70 -10.93
N ARG A 15 -24.15 26.57 -11.63
CA ARG A 15 -24.35 25.24 -11.05
C ARG A 15 -23.63 25.18 -9.72
N VAL A 16 -24.39 25.04 -8.64
CA VAL A 16 -23.87 24.83 -7.29
C VAL A 16 -23.07 23.52 -7.34
N ARG A 17 -21.75 23.63 -7.34
CA ARG A 17 -20.86 22.45 -7.18
C ARG A 17 -20.96 22.05 -5.71
N ILE A 18 -21.76 21.03 -5.42
CA ILE A 18 -21.75 20.37 -4.12
C ILE A 18 -20.34 19.83 -3.89
N GLN A 19 -19.59 20.45 -3.00
CA GLN A 19 -18.30 19.91 -2.56
C GLN A 19 -18.60 18.79 -1.58
N PRO A 20 -18.17 17.53 -1.85
CA PRO A 20 -18.29 16.46 -0.86
C PRO A 20 -17.54 16.89 0.41
N SER A 21 -18.10 16.56 1.57
CA SER A 21 -17.46 16.86 2.84
C SER A 21 -16.10 16.14 2.93
N ALA A 22 -15.12 16.76 3.59
CA ALA A 22 -13.80 16.12 3.81
C ALA A 22 -13.94 14.74 4.47
N LEU A 23 -14.98 14.54 5.27
CA LEU A 23 -15.31 13.25 5.88
C LEU A 23 -15.67 12.19 4.83
N LEU A 24 -16.46 12.53 3.82
CA LEU A 24 -16.84 11.59 2.75
C LEU A 24 -15.63 11.17 1.92
N VAL A 25 -14.69 12.10 1.65
CA VAL A 25 -13.41 11.80 0.98
C VAL A 25 -12.58 10.85 1.84
N LEU A 26 -12.48 11.13 3.14
CA LEU A 26 -11.73 10.28 4.07
C LEU A 26 -12.31 8.88 4.14
N ILE A 27 -13.63 8.73 4.29
CA ILE A 27 -14.30 7.43 4.31
C ILE A 27 -14.04 6.68 2.99
N GLY A 28 -14.15 7.37 1.85
CA GLY A 28 -13.85 6.79 0.53
C GLY A 28 -12.41 6.27 0.41
N ILE A 29 -11.43 7.05 0.89
CA ILE A 29 -10.02 6.64 0.94
C ILE A 29 -9.85 5.39 1.82
N LEU A 30 -10.42 5.39 3.02
CA LEU A 30 -10.30 4.30 3.97
C LEU A 30 -10.95 3.00 3.45
N LEU A 31 -12.14 3.08 2.86
CA LEU A 31 -12.80 1.92 2.26
C LEU A 31 -12.04 1.39 1.04
N ALA A 32 -11.53 2.27 0.17
CA ALA A 32 -10.68 1.86 -0.93
C ALA A 32 -9.42 1.13 -0.42
N ALA A 33 -8.82 1.62 0.67
CA ALA A 33 -7.66 1.01 1.31
C ALA A 33 -7.93 -0.42 1.81
N GLY A 34 -9.10 -0.68 2.41
CA GLY A 34 -9.49 -2.01 2.88
C GLY A 34 -9.46 -3.07 1.76
N ASN A 35 -9.82 -2.68 0.54
CA ASN A 35 -9.81 -3.57 -0.62
C ASN A 35 -8.40 -3.99 -1.07
N LEU A 36 -7.37 -3.17 -0.80
CA LEU A 36 -6.02 -3.39 -1.35
C LEU A 36 -5.35 -4.66 -0.83
N ARG A 37 -5.70 -5.10 0.36
CA ARG A 37 -5.11 -6.31 0.96
C ARG A 37 -6.09 -7.48 1.06
N ALA A 38 -7.36 -7.25 1.35
CA ALA A 38 -8.35 -8.32 1.48
C ALA A 38 -8.37 -9.26 0.26
N ALA A 39 -8.39 -8.67 -0.95
CA ALA A 39 -8.40 -9.43 -2.20
C ALA A 39 -7.18 -10.34 -2.40
N ILE A 40 -6.03 -10.00 -1.81
CA ILE A 40 -4.77 -10.74 -1.95
C ILE A 40 -4.63 -11.75 -0.82
N THR A 41 -4.84 -11.34 0.44
CA THR A 41 -4.58 -12.18 1.61
C THR A 41 -5.55 -13.34 1.74
N THR A 42 -6.74 -13.26 1.16
CA THR A 42 -7.72 -14.36 1.11
C THR A 42 -7.19 -15.60 0.39
N VAL A 43 -6.27 -15.43 -0.59
CA VAL A 43 -5.79 -16.55 -1.44
C VAL A 43 -5.00 -17.57 -0.63
N GLY A 44 -4.11 -17.11 0.27
CA GLY A 44 -3.21 -17.99 1.03
C GLY A 44 -3.91 -19.14 1.75
N PRO A 45 -4.89 -18.88 2.63
CA PRO A 45 -5.59 -19.93 3.39
C PRO A 45 -6.38 -20.92 2.53
N VAL A 46 -6.83 -20.52 1.35
CA VAL A 46 -7.61 -21.41 0.44
C VAL A 46 -6.77 -22.00 -0.69
N LEU A 47 -5.48 -21.65 -0.77
CA LEU A 47 -4.59 -22.10 -1.84
C LEU A 47 -4.48 -23.64 -1.95
N PRO A 48 -4.41 -24.41 -0.84
CA PRO A 48 -4.40 -25.88 -0.92
C PRO A 48 -5.68 -26.46 -1.53
N GLU A 49 -6.82 -25.83 -1.28
CA GLU A 49 -8.10 -26.24 -1.87
C GLU A 49 -8.18 -25.88 -3.34
N ILE A 50 -7.73 -24.67 -3.73
CA ILE A 50 -7.59 -24.28 -5.13
C ILE A 50 -6.72 -25.29 -5.87
N ALA A 51 -5.52 -25.59 -5.35
CA ALA A 51 -4.58 -26.52 -5.98
C ALA A 51 -5.18 -27.92 -6.17
N ARG A 52 -5.88 -28.44 -5.15
CA ARG A 52 -6.56 -29.75 -5.23
C ARG A 52 -7.71 -29.76 -6.25
N SER A 53 -8.56 -28.74 -6.22
CA SER A 53 -9.77 -28.71 -7.07
C SER A 53 -9.47 -28.39 -8.53
N THR A 54 -8.37 -27.67 -8.79
CA THR A 54 -7.97 -27.25 -10.15
C THR A 54 -6.80 -28.03 -10.70
N GLN A 55 -6.18 -28.92 -9.92
CA GLN A 55 -5.03 -29.76 -10.28
C GLN A 55 -3.82 -28.95 -10.77
N ILE A 56 -3.65 -27.70 -10.25
CA ILE A 56 -2.47 -26.90 -10.58
C ILE A 56 -1.26 -27.35 -9.76
N SER A 57 -0.07 -27.24 -10.38
CA SER A 57 1.20 -27.59 -9.74
C SER A 57 1.55 -26.61 -8.60
N ALA A 58 2.52 -26.99 -7.75
CA ALA A 58 3.06 -26.11 -6.72
C ALA A 58 3.64 -24.81 -7.30
N LEU A 59 4.30 -24.91 -8.47
CA LEU A 59 4.82 -23.74 -9.18
C LEU A 59 3.70 -22.77 -9.59
N LEU A 60 2.61 -23.27 -10.16
CA LEU A 60 1.46 -22.46 -10.54
C LEU A 60 0.75 -21.87 -9.31
N SER A 61 0.68 -22.62 -8.21
CA SER A 61 0.16 -22.11 -6.94
C SER A 61 0.98 -20.92 -6.43
N SER A 62 2.30 -21.02 -6.48
CA SER A 62 3.20 -19.91 -6.12
C SER A 62 3.07 -18.72 -7.09
N ALA A 63 2.92 -19.01 -8.39
CA ALA A 63 2.69 -17.98 -9.40
C ALA A 63 1.39 -17.20 -9.15
N LEU A 64 0.33 -17.86 -8.67
CA LEU A 64 -0.94 -17.21 -8.35
C LEU A 64 -0.79 -16.14 -7.25
N ILE A 65 0.08 -16.37 -6.26
CA ILE A 65 0.40 -15.41 -5.20
C ILE A 65 1.31 -14.28 -5.72
N SER A 66 2.27 -14.61 -6.60
CA SER A 66 3.26 -13.65 -7.09
C SER A 66 2.73 -12.75 -8.20
N LEU A 67 1.71 -13.18 -8.93
CA LEU A 67 1.16 -12.48 -10.10
C LEU A 67 0.69 -11.05 -9.80
N PRO A 68 0.01 -10.75 -8.68
CA PRO A 68 -0.32 -9.38 -8.31
C PRO A 68 0.91 -8.49 -8.10
N LEU A 69 2.01 -9.03 -7.55
CA LEU A 69 3.25 -8.26 -7.34
C LEU A 69 3.90 -7.88 -8.66
N VAL A 70 3.90 -8.81 -9.63
CA VAL A 70 4.35 -8.53 -11.00
C VAL A 70 3.48 -7.45 -11.65
N ALA A 71 2.15 -7.55 -11.50
CA ALA A 71 1.23 -6.52 -11.98
C ALA A 71 1.52 -5.15 -11.31
N PHE A 72 1.83 -5.13 -10.00
CA PHE A 72 2.22 -3.89 -9.31
C PHE A 72 3.47 -3.27 -9.94
N ALA A 73 4.51 -4.07 -10.16
CA ALA A 73 5.74 -3.58 -10.75
C ALA A 73 5.54 -3.01 -12.16
N LEU A 74 4.74 -3.67 -13.00
CA LEU A 74 4.52 -3.27 -14.39
C LEU A 74 3.58 -2.07 -14.54
N VAL A 75 2.56 -1.97 -13.68
CA VAL A 75 1.49 -0.97 -13.81
C VAL A 75 1.78 0.32 -13.04
N SER A 76 2.49 0.23 -11.90
CA SER A 76 2.79 1.41 -11.08
C SER A 76 3.48 2.57 -11.82
N PRO A 77 4.40 2.35 -12.81
CA PRO A 77 5.00 3.45 -13.57
C PRO A 77 4.00 4.21 -14.45
N ILE A 78 2.93 3.53 -14.84
CA ILE A 78 1.92 4.06 -15.77
C ILE A 78 0.81 4.78 -14.98
N ALA A 79 0.57 4.38 -13.73
CA ALA A 79 -0.51 4.91 -12.90
C ALA A 79 -0.48 6.45 -12.74
N PRO A 80 0.68 7.13 -12.54
CA PRO A 80 0.72 8.60 -12.51
C PRO A 80 0.28 9.24 -13.81
N ARG A 81 0.62 8.65 -14.97
CA ARG A 81 0.21 9.14 -16.29
C ARG A 81 -1.29 9.01 -16.50
N ILE A 82 -1.89 7.91 -16.04
CA ILE A 82 -3.34 7.69 -16.06
C ILE A 82 -4.03 8.74 -15.19
N ALA A 83 -3.54 8.93 -13.96
CA ALA A 83 -4.07 9.91 -13.02
C ALA A 83 -3.96 11.35 -13.53
N HIS A 84 -2.89 11.67 -14.24
CA HIS A 84 -2.70 12.96 -14.90
C HIS A 84 -3.75 13.21 -16.01
N ARG A 85 -4.05 12.20 -16.83
CA ARG A 85 -5.02 12.35 -17.94
C ARG A 85 -6.48 12.35 -17.48
N LEU A 86 -6.83 11.49 -16.54
CA LEU A 86 -8.22 11.26 -16.12
C LEU A 86 -8.61 12.06 -14.87
N GLY A 87 -7.63 12.50 -14.09
CA GLY A 87 -7.79 13.03 -12.73
C GLY A 87 -7.76 11.91 -11.68
N LEU A 88 -7.41 12.27 -10.42
CA LEU A 88 -7.27 11.31 -9.31
C LEU A 88 -8.56 10.55 -9.05
N GLU A 89 -9.68 11.27 -9.00
CA GLU A 89 -10.98 10.72 -8.63
C GLU A 89 -11.48 9.68 -9.63
N ARG A 90 -11.41 10.00 -10.92
CA ARG A 90 -11.85 9.06 -11.98
C ARG A 90 -10.94 7.86 -12.06
N THR A 91 -9.63 8.04 -11.85
CA THR A 91 -8.67 6.95 -11.82
C THR A 91 -8.99 5.97 -10.70
N ILE A 92 -9.32 6.46 -9.49
CA ILE A 92 -9.76 5.62 -8.37
C ILE A 92 -11.06 4.89 -8.71
N GLY A 93 -12.05 5.59 -9.28
CA GLY A 93 -13.32 4.98 -9.66
C GLY A 93 -13.16 3.86 -10.69
N ILE A 94 -12.38 4.09 -11.74
CA ILE A 94 -12.07 3.07 -12.76
C ILE A 94 -11.33 1.89 -12.14
N SER A 95 -10.38 2.15 -11.23
CA SER A 95 -9.66 1.08 -10.54
C SER A 95 -10.56 0.25 -9.63
N LEU A 96 -11.53 0.85 -8.95
CA LEU A 96 -12.52 0.12 -8.15
C LEU A 96 -13.44 -0.73 -9.04
N LEU A 97 -13.87 -0.22 -10.19
CA LEU A 97 -14.64 -1.01 -11.18
C LEU A 97 -13.82 -2.19 -11.71
N LEU A 98 -12.55 -1.97 -12.03
CA LEU A 98 -11.64 -3.02 -12.48
C LEU A 98 -11.40 -4.07 -11.38
N LEU A 99 -11.32 -3.63 -10.12
CA LEU A 99 -11.20 -4.52 -8.96
C LEU A 99 -12.45 -5.40 -8.80
N ILE A 100 -13.65 -4.82 -8.91
CA ILE A 100 -14.93 -5.56 -8.87
C ILE A 100 -14.96 -6.60 -9.99
N ALA A 101 -14.67 -6.18 -11.22
CA ALA A 101 -14.63 -7.08 -12.36
C ALA A 101 -13.63 -8.23 -12.14
N GLY A 102 -12.41 -7.91 -11.64
CA GLY A 102 -11.40 -8.90 -11.34
C GLY A 102 -11.81 -9.89 -10.25
N LEU A 103 -12.43 -9.42 -9.17
CA LEU A 103 -12.92 -10.28 -8.08
C LEU A 103 -14.03 -11.24 -8.54
N ILE A 104 -14.98 -10.77 -9.34
CA ILE A 104 -16.03 -11.59 -9.91
C ILE A 104 -15.43 -12.60 -10.89
N THR A 105 -14.60 -12.14 -11.84
CA THR A 105 -13.95 -12.99 -12.84
C THR A 105 -13.12 -14.09 -12.19
N ARG A 106 -12.32 -13.76 -11.18
CA ARG A 106 -11.47 -14.73 -10.45
C ARG A 106 -12.28 -15.85 -9.78
N SER A 107 -13.51 -15.54 -9.38
CA SER A 107 -14.36 -16.45 -8.61
C SER A 107 -15.30 -17.28 -9.48
N THR A 108 -15.30 -17.07 -10.80
CA THR A 108 -16.15 -17.80 -11.76
C THR A 108 -15.36 -18.87 -12.51
N PRO A 109 -15.98 -20.03 -12.90
CA PRO A 109 -15.37 -20.97 -13.82
C PRO A 109 -15.34 -20.38 -15.25
N PRO A 110 -14.40 -20.81 -16.14
CA PRO A 110 -13.36 -21.82 -15.99
C PRO A 110 -12.05 -21.31 -15.34
N LEU A 111 -11.05 -22.23 -15.20
CA LEU A 111 -9.76 -21.93 -14.57
C LEU A 111 -9.02 -20.73 -15.18
N ALA A 112 -9.15 -20.50 -16.48
CA ALA A 112 -8.55 -19.33 -17.14
C ALA A 112 -8.98 -18.01 -16.47
N LEU A 113 -10.22 -17.92 -16.00
CA LEU A 113 -10.76 -16.73 -15.35
C LEU A 113 -10.13 -16.48 -13.97
N LEU A 114 -9.63 -17.51 -13.28
CA LEU A 114 -8.84 -17.37 -12.05
C LEU A 114 -7.58 -16.50 -12.31
N TRP A 115 -6.88 -16.79 -13.40
CA TRP A 115 -5.67 -16.05 -13.78
C TRP A 115 -5.99 -14.63 -14.26
N ILE A 116 -6.94 -14.50 -15.19
CA ILE A 116 -7.38 -13.21 -15.72
C ILE A 116 -7.85 -12.30 -14.59
N GLY A 117 -8.73 -12.80 -13.71
CA GLY A 117 -9.23 -12.05 -12.58
C GLY A 117 -8.12 -11.63 -11.62
N THR A 118 -7.12 -12.51 -11.40
CA THR A 118 -5.96 -12.17 -10.54
C THR A 118 -5.11 -11.06 -11.15
N VAL A 119 -4.90 -11.05 -12.47
CA VAL A 119 -4.22 -9.94 -13.17
C VAL A 119 -5.01 -8.64 -13.04
N LEU A 120 -6.33 -8.67 -13.29
CA LEU A 120 -7.19 -7.49 -13.18
C LEU A 120 -7.15 -6.89 -11.76
N ILE A 121 -7.20 -7.74 -10.74
CA ILE A 121 -7.06 -7.32 -9.34
C ILE A 121 -5.69 -6.67 -9.11
N GLY A 122 -4.62 -7.30 -9.60
CA GLY A 122 -3.27 -6.76 -9.51
C GLY A 122 -3.15 -5.38 -10.14
N VAL A 123 -3.66 -5.21 -11.37
CA VAL A 123 -3.68 -3.92 -12.07
C VAL A 123 -4.46 -2.85 -11.29
N ALA A 124 -5.66 -3.19 -10.81
CA ALA A 124 -6.51 -2.28 -10.06
C ALA A 124 -5.82 -1.80 -8.77
N ILE A 125 -5.27 -2.74 -8.00
CA ILE A 125 -4.58 -2.44 -6.74
C ILE A 125 -3.29 -1.65 -6.98
N ALA A 126 -2.54 -1.95 -8.05
CA ALA A 126 -1.35 -1.19 -8.43
C ALA A 126 -1.66 0.31 -8.63
N ILE A 127 -2.72 0.61 -9.37
CA ILE A 127 -3.15 1.98 -9.61
C ILE A 127 -3.59 2.65 -8.31
N LEU A 128 -4.43 1.97 -7.50
CA LEU A 128 -4.91 2.50 -6.22
C LEU A 128 -3.76 2.81 -5.25
N ASN A 129 -2.77 1.91 -5.14
CA ASN A 129 -1.60 2.10 -4.29
C ASN A 129 -0.78 3.37 -4.65
N VAL A 130 -0.72 3.70 -5.94
CA VAL A 130 0.00 4.90 -6.42
C VAL A 130 -0.83 6.17 -6.23
N VAL A 131 -2.14 6.10 -6.48
CA VAL A 131 -3.00 7.28 -6.56
C VAL A 131 -3.53 7.71 -5.17
N LEU A 132 -3.78 6.77 -4.25
CA LEU A 132 -4.29 7.10 -2.91
C LEU A 132 -3.35 7.99 -2.09
N PRO A 133 -2.02 7.75 -2.03
CA PRO A 133 -1.09 8.68 -1.36
C PRO A 133 -1.10 10.09 -1.95
N ALA A 134 -1.27 10.22 -3.26
CA ALA A 134 -1.39 11.52 -3.93
C ALA A 134 -2.69 12.25 -3.53
N LEU A 135 -3.79 11.51 -3.45
CA LEU A 135 -5.08 12.05 -2.97
C LEU A 135 -4.98 12.48 -1.50
N ILE A 136 -4.35 11.68 -0.64
CA ILE A 136 -4.10 12.02 0.76
C ILE A 136 -3.28 13.32 0.87
N LYS A 137 -2.21 13.43 0.07
CA LYS A 137 -1.36 14.63 0.06
C LYS A 137 -2.13 15.88 -0.35
N ARG A 138 -3.04 15.76 -1.33
CA ARG A 138 -3.85 16.88 -1.82
C ARG A 138 -4.91 17.34 -0.82
N ASP A 139 -5.71 16.37 -0.30
CA ASP A 139 -6.91 16.69 0.49
C ASP A 139 -6.63 16.81 1.99
N PHE A 140 -5.54 16.22 2.46
CA PHE A 140 -5.15 16.20 3.89
C PHE A 140 -3.65 16.54 4.10
N PRO A 141 -3.14 17.66 3.56
CA PRO A 141 -1.70 17.98 3.58
C PRO A 141 -1.14 18.09 5.00
N ASN A 142 -1.95 18.56 5.96
CA ASN A 142 -1.56 18.71 7.37
C ASN A 142 -1.81 17.45 8.22
N LYS A 143 -2.41 16.39 7.65
CA LYS A 143 -2.79 15.14 8.34
C LYS A 143 -2.32 13.88 7.62
N ILE A 144 -1.25 13.99 6.81
CA ILE A 144 -0.76 12.88 5.97
C ILE A 144 -0.51 11.63 6.83
N ALA A 145 0.23 11.76 7.92
CA ALA A 145 0.59 10.62 8.76
C ALA A 145 -0.63 9.98 9.44
N GLN A 146 -1.58 10.79 9.92
CA GLN A 146 -2.81 10.29 10.54
C GLN A 146 -3.67 9.52 9.54
N VAL A 147 -3.90 10.11 8.35
CA VAL A 147 -4.71 9.47 7.31
C VAL A 147 -4.01 8.22 6.78
N THR A 148 -2.69 8.25 6.58
CA THR A 148 -1.90 7.08 6.16
C THR A 148 -1.91 6.00 7.24
N GLY A 149 -1.82 6.37 8.51
CA GLY A 149 -1.93 5.42 9.63
C GLY A 149 -3.29 4.74 9.68
N GLY A 150 -4.39 5.51 9.56
CA GLY A 150 -5.76 4.97 9.47
C GLY A 150 -5.96 4.08 8.24
N TYR A 151 -5.46 4.50 7.09
CA TYR A 151 -5.41 3.75 5.84
C TYR A 151 -4.70 2.39 6.03
N SER A 152 -3.50 2.38 6.64
CA SER A 152 -2.73 1.16 6.87
C SER A 152 -3.37 0.27 7.94
N ALA A 153 -3.97 0.84 8.98
CA ALA A 153 -4.72 0.10 9.99
C ALA A 153 -5.89 -0.65 9.35
N LEU A 154 -6.66 0.03 8.50
CA LEU A 154 -7.80 -0.58 7.83
C LEU A 154 -7.36 -1.68 6.84
N GLN A 155 -6.27 -1.46 6.10
CA GLN A 155 -5.67 -2.50 5.27
C GLN A 155 -5.31 -3.75 6.09
N SER A 156 -4.65 -3.59 7.23
CA SER A 156 -4.24 -4.71 8.09
C SER A 156 -5.44 -5.41 8.72
N THR A 157 -6.47 -4.65 9.12
CA THR A 157 -7.71 -5.21 9.65
C THR A 157 -8.40 -6.09 8.61
N PHE A 158 -8.61 -5.58 7.40
CA PHE A 158 -9.24 -6.35 6.33
C PHE A 158 -8.36 -7.52 5.88
N ALA A 159 -7.02 -7.40 5.92
CA ALA A 159 -6.12 -8.52 5.67
C ALA A 159 -6.29 -9.65 6.71
N ALA A 160 -6.34 -9.30 7.99
CA ALA A 160 -6.53 -10.26 9.08
C ALA A 160 -7.90 -10.95 9.01
N VAL A 161 -8.97 -10.17 8.81
CA VAL A 161 -10.33 -10.72 8.63
C VAL A 161 -10.37 -11.62 7.41
N ALA A 162 -9.83 -11.20 6.28
CA ALA A 162 -9.83 -11.96 5.03
C ALA A 162 -9.10 -13.30 5.18
N ALA A 163 -7.93 -13.30 5.81
CA ALA A 163 -7.19 -14.52 6.07
C ALA A 163 -7.91 -15.45 7.07
N GLY A 164 -8.50 -14.89 8.13
CA GLY A 164 -9.16 -15.67 9.18
C GLY A 164 -10.45 -16.34 8.73
N ILE A 165 -11.27 -15.70 7.90
CA ILE A 165 -12.57 -16.24 7.47
C ILE A 165 -12.51 -17.06 6.18
N ALA A 166 -11.40 -17.00 5.41
CA ALA A 166 -11.33 -17.61 4.09
C ALA A 166 -11.53 -19.13 4.12
N ALA A 167 -10.78 -19.86 4.94
CA ALA A 167 -10.89 -21.32 5.02
C ALA A 167 -12.24 -21.80 5.62
N PRO A 168 -12.77 -21.21 6.72
CA PRO A 168 -14.10 -21.53 7.22
C PRO A 168 -15.21 -21.31 6.17
N LEU A 169 -15.19 -20.21 5.43
CA LEU A 169 -16.17 -19.93 4.40
C LEU A 169 -16.08 -20.88 3.21
N ALA A 170 -14.87 -21.27 2.82
CA ALA A 170 -14.67 -22.23 1.75
C ALA A 170 -15.26 -23.59 2.10
N GLY A 171 -15.15 -24.04 3.36
CA GLY A 171 -15.76 -25.29 3.84
C GLY A 171 -17.26 -25.23 4.08
N ALA A 172 -17.85 -24.04 4.20
CA ALA A 172 -19.25 -23.86 4.60
C ALA A 172 -20.26 -23.95 3.45
N THR A 173 -19.81 -23.85 2.18
CA THR A 173 -20.72 -23.77 1.02
C THR A 173 -20.25 -24.61 -0.16
N ALA A 174 -21.20 -24.97 -1.05
CA ALA A 174 -20.91 -25.68 -2.29
C ALA A 174 -20.05 -24.87 -3.28
N LEU A 175 -19.90 -23.54 -3.07
CA LEU A 175 -19.03 -22.67 -3.87
C LEU A 175 -17.55 -22.88 -3.54
N GLY A 176 -17.23 -23.52 -2.39
CA GLY A 176 -15.88 -23.76 -1.95
C GLY A 176 -15.06 -22.47 -1.86
N TRP A 177 -13.79 -22.52 -2.30
CA TRP A 177 -12.87 -21.39 -2.30
C TRP A 177 -13.32 -20.18 -3.12
N ARG A 178 -14.31 -20.33 -4.02
CA ARG A 178 -14.81 -19.22 -4.85
C ARG A 178 -15.56 -18.18 -4.04
N LEU A 179 -16.29 -18.61 -3.00
CA LEU A 179 -17.05 -17.69 -2.15
C LEU A 179 -16.15 -16.68 -1.41
N PRO A 180 -15.14 -17.11 -0.62
CA PRO A 180 -14.27 -16.15 0.06
C PRO A 180 -13.47 -15.27 -0.90
N LEU A 181 -13.13 -15.75 -2.10
CA LEU A 181 -12.46 -14.91 -3.10
C LEU A 181 -13.38 -13.85 -3.71
N GLY A 182 -14.65 -14.17 -3.94
CA GLY A 182 -15.61 -13.28 -4.62
C GLY A 182 -16.30 -12.28 -3.69
N MET A 183 -16.47 -12.60 -2.41
CA MET A 183 -17.23 -11.76 -1.47
C MET A 183 -16.69 -10.32 -1.35
N TRP A 184 -15.39 -10.13 -1.55
CA TRP A 184 -14.76 -8.81 -1.47
C TRP A 184 -15.20 -7.85 -2.59
N ALA A 185 -15.87 -8.37 -3.64
CA ALA A 185 -16.53 -7.51 -4.62
C ALA A 185 -17.61 -6.62 -3.97
N GLY A 186 -18.27 -7.10 -2.91
CA GLY A 186 -19.22 -6.29 -2.12
C GLY A 186 -18.54 -5.10 -1.45
N LEU A 187 -17.37 -5.29 -0.82
CA LEU A 187 -16.61 -4.19 -0.23
C LEU A 187 -16.15 -3.18 -1.30
N ALA A 188 -15.70 -3.66 -2.45
CA ALA A 188 -15.30 -2.79 -3.55
C ALA A 188 -16.48 -2.00 -4.13
N LEU A 189 -17.67 -2.59 -4.21
CA LEU A 189 -18.90 -1.94 -4.63
C LEU A 189 -19.33 -0.85 -3.64
N ILE A 190 -19.28 -1.13 -2.34
CA ILE A 190 -19.56 -0.14 -1.28
C ILE A 190 -18.56 1.01 -1.39
N SER A 191 -17.27 0.71 -1.57
CA SER A 191 -16.21 1.72 -1.72
C SER A 191 -16.48 2.61 -2.93
N LEU A 192 -16.88 2.02 -4.06
CA LEU A 192 -17.24 2.76 -5.27
C LEU A 192 -18.46 3.65 -5.04
N GLY A 193 -19.51 3.14 -4.38
CA GLY A 193 -20.72 3.91 -4.06
C GLY A 193 -20.42 5.13 -3.21
N VAL A 194 -19.62 4.98 -2.15
CA VAL A 194 -19.18 6.09 -1.27
C VAL A 194 -18.29 7.09 -2.02
N PHE A 195 -17.47 6.59 -2.97
CA PHE A 195 -16.58 7.43 -3.76
C PHE A 195 -17.27 8.09 -4.96
N ALA A 196 -18.43 7.57 -5.41
CA ALA A 196 -19.14 8.01 -6.61
C ALA A 196 -19.41 9.52 -6.70
N PRO A 197 -19.81 10.24 -5.62
CA PRO A 197 -20.01 11.70 -5.67
C PRO A 197 -18.75 12.48 -6.07
N GLN A 198 -17.56 11.90 -5.80
CA GLN A 198 -16.28 12.54 -6.09
C GLN A 198 -15.86 12.37 -7.55
N LEU A 199 -16.39 11.37 -8.27
CA LEU A 199 -16.10 11.13 -9.70
C LEU A 199 -16.52 12.31 -10.60
N ARG A 200 -17.40 13.16 -10.13
CA ARG A 200 -17.82 14.41 -10.81
C ARG A 200 -16.74 15.49 -10.75
N ARG A 201 -15.77 15.39 -9.84
CA ARG A 201 -14.59 16.25 -9.78
C ARG A 201 -13.59 15.77 -10.82
N ARG A 202 -12.98 16.69 -11.52
CA ARG A 202 -11.86 16.42 -12.40
C ARG A 202 -10.69 17.28 -11.93
N THR A 203 -9.92 16.76 -11.03
CA THR A 203 -8.66 17.41 -10.65
C THR A 203 -7.57 16.84 -11.51
N VAL A 204 -7.17 17.60 -12.52
CA VAL A 204 -5.99 17.32 -13.35
C VAL A 204 -4.78 17.67 -12.50
N LEU A 205 -3.77 16.80 -12.46
CA LEU A 205 -2.58 16.96 -11.64
C LEU A 205 -1.69 18.18 -11.99
N THR A 206 -2.05 18.95 -13.02
CA THR A 206 -1.21 20.05 -13.58
C THR A 206 -1.91 21.38 -13.83
N ALA A 207 -3.24 21.44 -13.91
CA ALA A 207 -3.91 22.67 -14.35
C ALA A 207 -3.95 23.80 -13.31
N SER A 208 -3.63 23.52 -12.03
CA SER A 208 -3.69 24.53 -10.98
C SER A 208 -2.44 25.41 -10.89
N GLU A 209 -1.33 25.00 -11.48
CA GLU A 209 -0.08 25.80 -11.45
C GLU A 209 0.02 26.75 -12.65
N GLU A 210 -0.55 26.40 -13.80
CA GLU A 210 -0.58 27.28 -14.97
C GLU A 210 -1.60 28.43 -14.83
N ASP A 211 -2.75 28.18 -14.18
CA ASP A 211 -3.77 29.23 -13.95
C ASP A 211 -3.34 30.22 -12.87
N ILE A 212 -2.57 29.79 -11.87
CA ILE A 212 -1.98 30.67 -10.84
C ILE A 212 -0.75 31.41 -11.41
N ALA A 213 -0.02 30.82 -12.34
CA ALA A 213 1.14 31.45 -12.98
C ALA A 213 0.76 32.55 -13.97
N LEU A 214 -0.50 32.60 -14.45
CA LEU A 214 -1.02 33.68 -15.31
C LEU A 214 -1.39 34.95 -14.53
N GLU A 215 -1.63 34.84 -13.22
CA GLU A 215 -2.01 35.99 -12.37
C GLU A 215 -0.83 36.56 -11.52
N LEU A 216 0.31 35.89 -11.47
CA LEU A 216 1.49 36.37 -10.73
C LEU A 216 2.60 36.81 -11.70
N PRO A 217 3.31 37.93 -11.43
CA PRO A 217 4.46 38.35 -12.24
C PRO A 217 5.51 37.22 -12.26
N LYS A 218 5.97 36.86 -13.45
CA LYS A 218 6.95 35.80 -13.82
C LYS A 218 8.01 35.52 -12.73
N ALA A 219 7.64 34.96 -11.63
CA ALA A 219 8.53 34.46 -10.60
C ALA A 219 8.68 32.96 -10.82
N HIS A 220 9.76 32.59 -11.52
CA HIS A 220 10.37 31.27 -11.58
C HIS A 220 9.38 30.10 -11.68
N HIS A 221 9.23 29.54 -12.86
CA HIS A 221 8.84 28.15 -13.05
C HIS A 221 9.77 27.29 -12.17
N ALA A 222 9.39 27.04 -10.95
CA ALA A 222 10.05 26.08 -10.09
C ALA A 222 9.76 24.70 -10.66
N THR A 223 10.55 24.29 -11.65
CA THR A 223 10.56 22.91 -12.15
C THR A 223 10.84 22.01 -10.96
N TRP A 224 9.78 21.39 -10.43
CA TRP A 224 9.93 20.47 -9.32
C TRP A 224 10.89 19.34 -9.70
N ARG A 225 11.83 19.07 -8.78
CA ARG A 225 12.86 18.07 -9.02
C ARG A 225 12.23 16.69 -9.09
N SER A 226 12.46 15.97 -10.16
CA SER A 226 11.94 14.61 -10.34
C SER A 226 12.48 13.70 -9.22
N PRO A 227 11.67 12.83 -8.60
CA PRO A 227 12.14 11.82 -7.66
C PRO A 227 13.22 10.90 -8.25
N TRP A 228 13.19 10.65 -9.54
CA TRP A 228 14.17 9.82 -10.25
C TRP A 228 15.59 10.40 -10.25
N THR A 229 15.72 11.73 -10.18
CA THR A 229 17.00 12.44 -10.14
C THR A 229 17.41 12.83 -8.72
N SER A 230 16.64 12.43 -7.72
CA SER A 230 16.86 12.79 -6.31
C SER A 230 17.41 11.61 -5.51
N LEU A 231 18.51 11.83 -4.80
CA LEU A 231 19.05 10.84 -3.87
C LEU A 231 18.02 10.45 -2.79
N LEU A 232 17.24 11.43 -2.28
CA LEU A 232 16.16 11.17 -1.32
C LEU A 232 15.06 10.30 -1.94
N GLY A 233 14.73 10.52 -3.23
CA GLY A 233 13.78 9.68 -3.96
C GLY A 233 14.22 8.21 -4.00
N TRP A 234 15.51 7.97 -4.27
CA TRP A 234 16.10 6.62 -4.25
C TRP A 234 16.15 6.01 -2.86
N GLN A 235 16.48 6.78 -1.82
CA GLN A 235 16.47 6.31 -0.43
C GLN A 235 15.09 5.84 0.00
N VAL A 236 14.04 6.61 -0.32
CA VAL A 236 12.64 6.24 -0.03
C VAL A 236 12.22 5.02 -0.84
N THR A 237 12.62 4.95 -2.10
CA THR A 237 12.33 3.81 -2.99
C THR A 237 12.95 2.51 -2.47
N LEU A 238 14.21 2.53 -2.09
CA LEU A 238 14.91 1.38 -1.54
C LEU A 238 14.34 0.98 -0.17
N PHE A 239 13.99 1.96 0.69
CA PHE A 239 13.31 1.69 1.94
C PHE A 239 11.97 0.97 1.71
N MET A 240 11.14 1.46 0.78
CA MET A 240 9.89 0.80 0.41
C MET A 240 10.13 -0.62 -0.14
N GLY A 241 11.13 -0.80 -1.00
CA GLY A 241 11.46 -2.09 -1.61
C GLY A 241 11.91 -3.13 -0.59
N LEU A 242 12.90 -2.79 0.22
CA LEU A 242 13.44 -3.73 1.20
C LEU A 242 12.48 -4.04 2.35
N GLN A 243 11.69 -3.07 2.83
CA GLN A 243 10.65 -3.37 3.82
C GLN A 243 9.58 -4.29 3.24
N SER A 244 9.20 -4.11 1.97
CA SER A 244 8.25 -5.00 1.29
C SER A 244 8.85 -6.39 1.07
N LEU A 245 10.12 -6.49 0.68
CA LEU A 245 10.84 -7.76 0.55
C LEU A 245 10.78 -8.54 1.88
N ILE A 246 11.15 -7.90 2.99
CA ILE A 246 11.11 -8.52 4.32
C ILE A 246 9.68 -8.92 4.68
N PHE A 247 8.68 -8.05 4.44
CA PHE A 247 7.28 -8.34 4.76
C PHE A 247 6.75 -9.58 4.01
N TYR A 248 6.96 -9.66 2.70
CA TYR A 248 6.52 -10.82 1.91
C TYR A 248 7.32 -12.08 2.22
N SER A 249 8.62 -11.94 2.52
CA SER A 249 9.45 -13.06 2.97
C SER A 249 9.02 -13.58 4.34
N LEU A 250 8.64 -12.71 5.27
CA LEU A 250 8.06 -13.11 6.56
C LEU A 250 6.79 -13.94 6.37
N ILE A 251 5.84 -13.46 5.55
CA ILE A 251 4.59 -14.19 5.29
C ILE A 251 4.89 -15.58 4.70
N THR A 252 5.90 -15.69 3.84
CA THR A 252 6.24 -16.95 3.16
C THR A 252 7.04 -17.90 4.04
N TRP A 253 8.07 -17.40 4.72
CA TRP A 253 9.07 -18.22 5.39
C TRP A 253 8.87 -18.39 6.90
N LEU A 254 8.18 -17.45 7.55
CA LEU A 254 7.98 -17.50 9.01
C LEU A 254 7.30 -18.80 9.47
N PRO A 255 6.22 -19.29 8.81
CA PRO A 255 5.62 -20.57 9.18
C PRO A 255 6.59 -21.76 9.11
N SER A 256 7.48 -21.76 8.08
CA SER A 256 8.50 -22.80 7.94
C SER A 256 9.58 -22.72 9.00
N ILE A 257 9.99 -21.50 9.38
CA ILE A 257 10.97 -21.26 10.45
C ILE A 257 10.40 -21.71 11.78
N GLU A 258 9.15 -21.36 12.10
CA GLU A 258 8.47 -21.76 13.31
C GLU A 258 8.28 -23.28 13.40
N ALA A 259 7.86 -23.92 12.30
CA ALA A 259 7.72 -25.37 12.23
C ALA A 259 9.06 -26.09 12.47
N ALA A 260 10.16 -25.57 11.92
CA ALA A 260 11.52 -26.09 12.15
C ALA A 260 11.99 -25.91 13.60
N ALA A 261 11.51 -24.88 14.28
CA ALA A 261 11.75 -24.64 15.70
C ALA A 261 10.86 -25.50 16.63
N GLY A 262 10.03 -26.40 16.05
CA GLY A 262 9.18 -27.33 16.81
C GLY A 262 7.84 -26.74 17.25
N ILE A 263 7.45 -25.58 16.75
CA ILE A 263 6.17 -24.92 17.08
C ILE A 263 5.04 -25.66 16.36
N ARG A 264 3.94 -25.91 17.06
CA ARG A 264 2.80 -26.66 16.54
C ARG A 264 2.02 -25.90 15.48
N ALA A 265 1.49 -26.60 14.50
CA ALA A 265 0.80 -25.99 13.34
C ALA A 265 -0.36 -25.05 13.74
N TYR A 266 -1.13 -25.38 14.78
CA TYR A 266 -2.22 -24.51 15.24
C TYR A 266 -1.69 -23.20 15.86
N GLU A 267 -0.55 -23.23 16.55
CA GLU A 267 0.11 -22.04 17.12
C GLU A 267 0.62 -21.14 15.99
N ILE A 268 1.22 -21.71 14.95
CA ILE A 268 1.68 -20.99 13.76
C ILE A 268 0.53 -20.20 13.11
N ASN A 269 -0.66 -20.79 13.00
CA ASN A 269 -1.84 -20.09 12.48
C ASN A 269 -2.26 -18.92 13.38
N ILE A 270 -2.23 -19.09 14.69
CA ILE A 270 -2.48 -17.99 15.64
C ILE A 270 -1.42 -16.91 15.50
N HIS A 271 -0.15 -17.29 15.36
CA HIS A 271 0.96 -16.36 15.18
C HIS A 271 0.80 -15.52 13.92
N GLN A 272 0.36 -16.09 12.81
CA GLN A 272 0.06 -15.35 11.58
C GLN A 272 -1.06 -14.31 11.78
N PHE A 273 -2.10 -14.67 12.55
CA PHE A 273 -3.15 -13.72 12.91
C PHE A 273 -2.61 -12.59 13.80
N VAL A 274 -1.86 -12.92 14.86
CA VAL A 274 -1.25 -11.96 15.79
C VAL A 274 -0.30 -11.02 15.05
N LEU A 275 0.52 -11.53 14.15
CA LEU A 275 1.42 -10.72 13.30
C LEU A 275 0.65 -9.59 12.57
N ASN A 276 -0.46 -9.93 11.94
CA ASN A 276 -1.28 -8.96 11.22
C ASN A 276 -2.04 -8.02 12.17
N ALA A 277 -2.56 -8.52 13.30
CA ALA A 277 -3.27 -7.73 14.30
C ALA A 277 -2.35 -6.65 14.92
N LEU A 278 -1.11 -7.00 15.22
CA LEU A 278 -0.12 -6.04 15.73
C LEU A 278 0.26 -4.99 14.66
N GLY A 279 0.16 -5.33 13.38
CA GLY A 279 0.27 -4.36 12.29
C GLY A 279 -0.81 -3.27 12.34
N VAL A 280 -2.05 -3.62 12.75
CA VAL A 280 -3.12 -2.63 13.00
C VAL A 280 -2.72 -1.70 14.14
N LEU A 281 -2.31 -2.26 15.27
CA LEU A 281 -1.87 -1.48 16.43
C LEU A 281 -0.71 -0.53 16.07
N ALA A 282 0.30 -1.04 15.35
CA ALA A 282 1.41 -0.24 14.86
C ALA A 282 0.96 0.94 13.99
N SER A 283 -0.03 0.71 13.11
CA SER A 283 -0.58 1.75 12.24
C SER A 283 -1.23 2.87 13.05
N LEU A 284 -2.00 2.53 14.09
CA LEU A 284 -2.64 3.50 14.98
C LEU A 284 -1.59 4.28 15.80
N VAL A 285 -0.60 3.60 16.34
CA VAL A 285 0.51 4.21 17.07
C VAL A 285 1.27 5.19 16.18
N CYS A 286 1.61 4.80 14.95
CA CYS A 286 2.27 5.65 13.98
C CYS A 286 1.43 6.89 13.62
N ALA A 287 0.11 6.75 13.46
CA ALA A 287 -0.78 7.88 13.17
C ALA A 287 -0.72 8.97 14.26
N VAL A 288 -0.50 8.56 15.52
CA VAL A 288 -0.37 9.47 16.66
C VAL A 288 1.05 9.99 16.85
N MET A 289 2.05 9.12 16.66
CA MET A 289 3.47 9.45 16.96
C MET A 289 4.11 10.29 15.85
N ILE A 290 3.96 9.93 14.58
CA ILE A 290 4.66 10.59 13.46
C ILE A 290 4.45 12.11 13.45
N PRO A 291 3.23 12.65 13.65
CA PRO A 291 3.01 14.11 13.65
C PRO A 291 3.67 14.86 14.81
N ARG A 292 3.98 14.15 15.90
CA ARG A 292 4.61 14.72 17.09
C ARG A 292 6.14 14.72 17.01
N MET A 293 6.69 14.01 16.03
CA MET A 293 8.14 13.86 15.86
C MET A 293 8.69 14.93 14.92
N ARG A 294 9.84 15.51 15.26
CA ARG A 294 10.56 16.45 14.38
C ARG A 294 11.05 15.78 13.10
N ASP A 295 11.49 14.52 13.21
CA ASP A 295 11.83 13.66 12.08
C ASP A 295 11.45 12.21 12.39
N GLN A 296 11.53 11.31 11.42
CA GLN A 296 11.10 9.95 11.56
C GLN A 296 12.24 8.93 11.67
N ARG A 297 13.48 9.39 11.90
CA ARG A 297 14.68 8.53 11.96
C ARG A 297 14.57 7.46 13.03
N LEU A 298 14.08 7.83 14.24
CA LEU A 298 13.94 6.87 15.34
C LEU A 298 13.09 5.68 14.93
N LEU A 299 11.88 5.90 14.42
CA LEU A 299 10.98 4.83 14.00
C LEU A 299 11.54 4.06 12.79
N ALA A 300 12.16 4.76 11.85
CA ALA A 300 12.70 4.15 10.63
C ALA A 300 13.97 3.31 10.86
N VAL A 301 14.66 3.50 11.97
CA VAL A 301 15.79 2.66 12.40
C VAL A 301 15.32 1.54 13.33
N THR A 302 14.53 1.89 14.35
CA THR A 302 14.10 0.89 15.36
C THR A 302 13.17 -0.16 14.77
N GLY A 303 12.29 0.21 13.84
CA GLY A 303 11.38 -0.75 13.18
C GLY A 303 12.12 -1.94 12.55
N PRO A 304 13.03 -1.72 11.59
CA PRO A 304 13.82 -2.81 10.99
C PRO A 304 14.66 -3.60 12.01
N LEU A 305 15.27 -2.92 12.99
CA LEU A 305 16.09 -3.59 14.01
C LEU A 305 15.23 -4.49 14.92
N LEU A 306 14.00 -4.10 15.23
CA LEU A 306 13.06 -4.95 15.97
C LEU A 306 12.63 -6.16 15.13
N VAL A 307 12.48 -6.01 13.80
CA VAL A 307 12.25 -7.17 12.94
C VAL A 307 13.44 -8.13 12.98
N ALA A 308 14.67 -7.62 12.90
CA ALA A 308 15.87 -8.44 13.02
C ALA A 308 15.95 -9.16 14.39
N ALA A 309 15.65 -8.43 15.47
CA ALA A 309 15.63 -8.99 16.82
C ALA A 309 14.55 -10.08 16.97
N GLY A 310 13.35 -9.88 16.43
CA GLY A 310 12.28 -10.88 16.45
C GLY A 310 12.64 -12.15 15.69
N LEU A 311 13.25 -12.03 14.51
CA LEU A 311 13.75 -13.16 13.73
C LEU A 311 14.84 -13.95 14.50
N ALA A 312 15.83 -13.24 15.04
CA ALA A 312 16.86 -13.85 15.87
C ALA A 312 16.27 -14.50 17.13
N GLY A 313 15.27 -13.85 17.74
CA GLY A 313 14.58 -14.35 18.92
C GLY A 313 13.86 -15.68 18.69
N ILE A 314 13.16 -15.84 17.54
CA ILE A 314 12.54 -17.14 17.20
C ILE A 314 13.60 -18.23 17.02
N TYR A 315 14.76 -17.90 16.49
CA TYR A 315 15.85 -18.86 16.28
C TYR A 315 16.51 -19.30 17.59
N PHE A 316 16.87 -18.34 18.47
CA PHE A 316 17.61 -18.62 19.71
C PHE A 316 16.71 -18.96 20.90
N ALA A 317 15.47 -18.51 20.92
CA ALA A 317 14.53 -18.70 22.03
C ALA A 317 13.10 -18.99 21.52
N PRO A 318 12.88 -20.14 20.82
CA PRO A 318 11.59 -20.47 20.22
C PRO A 318 10.47 -20.66 21.25
N GLN A 319 10.80 -20.97 22.52
CA GLN A 319 9.84 -21.05 23.63
C GLN A 319 9.11 -19.71 23.90
N LEU A 320 9.64 -18.59 23.45
CA LEU A 320 9.04 -17.25 23.52
C LEU A 320 8.48 -16.79 22.17
N ALA A 321 8.15 -17.72 21.26
CA ALA A 321 7.75 -17.41 19.88
C ALA A 321 6.64 -16.36 19.82
N LEU A 322 5.60 -16.45 20.65
CA LEU A 322 4.50 -15.47 20.65
C LEU A 322 5.01 -14.04 20.95
N VAL A 323 5.99 -13.89 21.85
CA VAL A 323 6.58 -12.58 22.16
C VAL A 323 7.31 -12.03 20.93
N TRP A 324 8.10 -12.87 20.27
CA TRP A 324 8.82 -12.48 19.06
C TRP A 324 7.89 -12.15 17.91
N ILE A 325 6.79 -12.89 17.76
CA ILE A 325 5.74 -12.60 16.77
C ILE A 325 5.07 -11.25 17.04
N CYS A 326 4.80 -10.91 18.32
CA CYS A 326 4.29 -9.60 18.68
C CYS A 326 5.27 -8.48 18.26
N VAL A 327 6.56 -8.66 18.54
CA VAL A 327 7.61 -7.72 18.14
C VAL A 327 7.69 -7.58 16.60
N LEU A 328 7.70 -8.72 15.90
CA LEU A 328 7.73 -8.76 14.42
C LEU A 328 6.54 -8.05 13.79
N GLY A 329 5.31 -8.38 14.26
CA GLY A 329 4.08 -7.81 13.71
C GLY A 329 3.99 -6.30 13.91
N PHE A 330 4.32 -5.84 15.13
CA PHE A 330 4.34 -4.40 15.41
C PHE A 330 5.40 -3.67 14.56
N ALA A 331 6.63 -4.18 14.55
CA ALA A 331 7.74 -3.57 13.81
C ALA A 331 7.51 -3.55 12.29
N ALA A 332 7.00 -4.65 11.72
CA ALA A 332 6.64 -4.71 10.30
C ALA A 332 5.54 -3.70 9.96
N GLY A 333 4.53 -3.55 10.84
CA GLY A 333 3.49 -2.52 10.67
C GLY A 333 4.05 -1.10 10.68
N VAL A 334 4.97 -0.78 11.60
CA VAL A 334 5.68 0.52 11.63
C VAL A 334 6.39 0.78 10.29
N ASN A 335 7.14 -0.19 9.78
CA ASN A 335 7.89 -0.05 8.53
C ASN A 335 6.98 0.24 7.33
N VAL A 336 5.85 -0.45 7.22
CA VAL A 336 4.86 -0.22 6.15
C VAL A 336 4.28 1.18 6.22
N VAL A 337 3.85 1.63 7.41
CA VAL A 337 3.26 2.98 7.58
C VAL A 337 4.28 4.07 7.25
N LEU A 338 5.54 3.91 7.70
CA LEU A 338 6.59 4.86 7.37
C LEU A 338 6.86 4.94 5.87
N ALA A 339 6.98 3.79 5.18
CA ALA A 339 7.23 3.75 3.75
C ALA A 339 6.14 4.49 2.97
N LEU A 340 4.86 4.26 3.30
CA LEU A 340 3.73 4.94 2.67
C LEU A 340 3.67 6.43 3.05
N SER A 341 3.97 6.79 4.31
CA SER A 341 3.98 8.17 4.77
C SER A 341 5.08 9.01 4.10
N PHE A 342 6.23 8.40 3.80
CA PHE A 342 7.33 9.09 3.15
C PHE A 342 6.97 9.61 1.76
N PHE A 343 6.03 8.97 1.02
CA PHE A 343 5.57 9.50 -0.26
C PHE A 343 4.97 10.91 -0.13
N GLY A 344 4.22 11.16 0.94
CA GLY A 344 3.68 12.49 1.22
C GLY A 344 4.66 13.41 1.98
N LEU A 345 5.40 12.87 2.97
CA LEU A 345 6.27 13.69 3.84
C LEU A 345 7.57 14.16 3.16
N ARG A 346 8.04 13.47 2.12
CA ARG A 346 9.29 13.78 1.41
C ARG A 346 9.08 14.53 0.09
N THR A 347 7.87 14.99 -0.17
CA THR A 347 7.47 15.70 -1.38
C THR A 347 6.83 17.04 -1.04
N THR A 348 6.92 17.99 -1.97
CA THR A 348 6.35 19.34 -1.80
C THR A 348 4.88 19.41 -2.22
N HIS A 349 4.47 18.66 -3.24
CA HIS A 349 3.11 18.66 -3.78
C HIS A 349 2.63 17.26 -4.22
N HIS A 350 1.33 17.12 -4.49
CA HIS A 350 0.68 15.84 -4.78
C HIS A 350 1.19 15.15 -6.07
N GLY A 351 1.55 15.91 -7.12
CA GLY A 351 2.13 15.34 -8.34
C GLY A 351 3.48 14.69 -8.12
N GLN A 352 4.34 15.33 -7.30
CA GLN A 352 5.63 14.76 -6.89
C GLN A 352 5.43 13.53 -5.99
N ALA A 353 4.40 13.54 -5.10
CA ALA A 353 4.04 12.37 -4.28
C ALA A 353 3.58 11.18 -5.14
N ALA A 354 2.76 11.42 -6.17
CA ALA A 354 2.34 10.39 -7.12
C ALA A 354 3.55 9.81 -7.88
N SER A 355 4.46 10.68 -8.35
CA SER A 355 5.67 10.25 -9.06
C SER A 355 6.61 9.44 -8.15
N LEU A 356 6.82 9.87 -6.89
CA LEU A 356 7.63 9.13 -5.92
C LEU A 356 6.99 7.79 -5.56
N SER A 357 5.68 7.77 -5.34
CA SER A 357 4.92 6.55 -5.07
C SER A 357 5.01 5.57 -6.24
N GLY A 358 4.84 6.05 -7.47
CA GLY A 358 4.99 5.24 -8.68
C GLY A 358 6.39 4.64 -8.82
N MET A 359 7.44 5.45 -8.67
CA MET A 359 8.83 5.01 -8.69
C MET A 359 9.11 3.97 -7.59
N ALA A 360 8.74 4.28 -6.36
CA ALA A 360 9.02 3.44 -5.20
C ALA A 360 8.27 2.10 -5.26
N GLN A 361 7.05 2.09 -5.76
CA GLN A 361 6.26 0.86 -5.88
C GLN A 361 6.70 0.01 -7.08
N THR A 362 7.09 0.63 -8.20
CA THR A 362 7.64 -0.10 -9.35
C THR A 362 8.89 -0.89 -8.95
N LEU A 363 9.92 -0.16 -8.51
CA LEU A 363 11.21 -0.76 -8.16
C LEU A 363 11.10 -1.56 -6.86
N GLY A 364 10.33 -1.05 -5.91
CA GLY A 364 10.13 -1.71 -4.62
C GLY A 364 9.45 -3.07 -4.73
N TYR A 365 8.43 -3.21 -5.57
CA TYR A 365 7.78 -4.51 -5.77
C TYR A 365 8.59 -5.47 -6.63
N LEU A 366 9.45 -4.98 -7.55
CA LEU A 366 10.44 -5.83 -8.21
C LEU A 366 11.42 -6.43 -7.20
N VAL A 367 11.94 -5.59 -6.30
CA VAL A 367 12.81 -6.05 -5.20
C VAL A 367 12.06 -7.00 -4.27
N ALA A 368 10.82 -6.68 -3.91
CA ALA A 368 10.00 -7.51 -3.05
C ALA A 368 9.69 -8.88 -3.66
N ALA A 369 9.42 -8.95 -4.96
CA ALA A 369 9.17 -10.20 -5.67
C ALA A 369 10.40 -11.11 -5.74
N ALA A 370 11.59 -10.54 -5.75
CA ALA A 370 12.83 -11.30 -5.74
C ALA A 370 13.10 -11.99 -4.39
N GLY A 371 12.61 -11.41 -3.27
CA GLY A 371 12.90 -11.91 -1.92
C GLY A 371 12.57 -13.40 -1.71
N PRO A 372 11.31 -13.82 -1.84
CA PRO A 372 10.92 -15.21 -1.66
C PRO A 372 11.67 -16.15 -2.61
N LEU A 373 11.94 -15.74 -3.86
CA LEU A 373 12.67 -16.54 -4.85
C LEU A 373 14.13 -16.74 -4.45
N VAL A 374 14.81 -15.67 -4.07
CA VAL A 374 16.22 -15.73 -3.63
C VAL A 374 16.36 -16.59 -2.37
N PHE A 375 15.44 -16.43 -1.41
CA PHE A 375 15.47 -17.23 -0.19
C PHE A 375 15.10 -18.70 -0.44
N SER A 376 14.22 -19.01 -1.40
CA SER A 376 13.97 -20.38 -1.82
C SER A 376 15.22 -21.01 -2.45
N ALA A 377 15.85 -20.33 -3.40
CA ALA A 377 17.07 -20.81 -4.02
C ALA A 377 18.21 -21.02 -3.00
N LEU A 378 18.32 -20.11 -2.03
CA LEU A 378 19.28 -20.21 -0.94
C LEU A 378 19.02 -21.44 -0.05
N HIS A 379 17.75 -21.70 0.27
CA HIS A 379 17.34 -22.89 1.03
C HIS A 379 17.59 -24.18 0.23
N ASP A 380 17.22 -24.22 -1.05
CA ASP A 380 17.36 -25.38 -1.91
C ASP A 380 18.84 -25.78 -2.10
N THR A 381 19.75 -24.78 -2.14
CA THR A 381 21.19 -25.03 -2.29
C THR A 381 21.88 -25.43 -0.98
N THR A 382 21.38 -24.96 0.15
CA THR A 382 22.05 -25.18 1.45
C THR A 382 21.40 -26.29 2.29
N GLY A 383 20.14 -26.63 2.02
CA GLY A 383 19.35 -27.56 2.82
C GLY A 383 19.01 -27.07 4.22
N ASP A 384 19.42 -25.83 4.58
CA ASP A 384 19.26 -25.22 5.90
C ASP A 384 18.49 -23.89 5.80
N ARG A 385 17.80 -23.53 6.87
CA ARG A 385 17.06 -22.26 6.99
C ARG A 385 17.89 -21.13 7.60
N THR A 386 19.02 -21.45 8.23
CA THR A 386 19.92 -20.46 8.85
C THR A 386 20.41 -19.40 7.85
N PRO A 387 20.80 -19.75 6.61
CA PRO A 387 21.17 -18.75 5.61
C PRO A 387 20.02 -17.83 5.21
N VAL A 388 18.78 -18.34 5.14
CA VAL A 388 17.58 -17.55 4.85
C VAL A 388 17.36 -16.52 5.96
N LEU A 389 17.38 -16.97 7.22
CA LEU A 389 17.21 -16.12 8.38
C LEU A 389 18.31 -15.06 8.48
N THR A 390 19.58 -15.46 8.29
CA THR A 390 20.74 -14.54 8.28
C THR A 390 20.59 -13.49 7.19
N GLY A 391 20.19 -13.89 5.97
CA GLY A 391 19.93 -12.99 4.86
C GLY A 391 18.85 -11.94 5.20
N MET A 392 17.75 -12.38 5.82
CA MET A 392 16.67 -11.47 6.26
C MET A 392 17.18 -10.47 7.32
N VAL A 393 17.98 -10.92 8.29
CA VAL A 393 18.57 -10.05 9.32
C VAL A 393 19.53 -9.03 8.70
N VAL A 394 20.39 -9.43 7.78
CA VAL A 394 21.30 -8.53 7.06
C VAL A 394 20.51 -7.46 6.29
N ILE A 395 19.44 -7.85 5.60
CA ILE A 395 18.57 -6.90 4.89
C ILE A 395 17.91 -5.93 5.88
N CYS A 396 17.50 -6.36 7.07
CA CYS A 396 16.95 -5.48 8.10
C CYS A 396 17.97 -4.44 8.56
N ILE A 397 19.24 -4.80 8.69
CA ILE A 397 20.33 -3.85 9.06
C ILE A 397 20.51 -2.80 7.94
N ILE A 398 20.54 -3.24 6.67
CA ILE A 398 20.61 -2.31 5.53
C ILE A 398 19.38 -1.39 5.51
N LEU A 399 18.19 -1.95 5.75
CA LEU A 399 16.94 -1.21 5.83
C LEU A 399 16.95 -0.16 6.94
N ALA A 400 17.55 -0.44 8.10
CA ALA A 400 17.72 0.52 9.19
C ALA A 400 18.61 1.70 8.76
N GLY A 401 19.71 1.44 8.03
CA GLY A 401 20.56 2.48 7.45
C GLY A 401 19.81 3.38 6.46
N LEU A 402 19.04 2.78 5.55
CA LEU A 402 18.19 3.53 4.63
C LEU A 402 17.08 4.30 5.37
N GLY A 403 16.52 3.71 6.43
CA GLY A 403 15.56 4.36 7.32
C GLY A 403 16.13 5.61 7.98
N TYR A 404 17.38 5.56 8.46
CA TYR A 404 18.07 6.74 8.97
C TYR A 404 18.22 7.84 7.93
N LEU A 405 18.51 7.49 6.68
CA LEU A 405 18.67 8.45 5.59
C LEU A 405 17.34 9.03 5.12
N SER A 406 16.32 8.21 4.89
CA SER A 406 15.00 8.63 4.43
C SER A 406 14.14 9.26 5.52
N GLY A 407 14.44 8.96 6.81
CA GLY A 407 13.73 9.50 7.98
C GLY A 407 14.04 10.96 8.29
N ARG A 408 15.06 11.58 7.66
CA ARG A 408 15.43 12.99 7.86
C ARG A 408 14.31 13.93 7.43
N ASN A 409 14.14 15.05 8.15
CA ASN A 409 13.18 16.10 7.76
C ASN A 409 13.68 16.88 6.53
N ARG A 410 13.59 16.27 5.35
CA ARG A 410 13.96 16.86 4.05
C ARG A 410 12.88 16.53 3.02
N VAL A 411 12.73 17.40 2.02
CA VAL A 411 11.85 17.19 0.87
C VAL A 411 12.66 17.21 -0.43
N ILE A 412 12.17 16.54 -1.45
CA ILE A 412 12.81 16.50 -2.77
C ILE A 412 12.75 17.90 -3.39
N GLY A 413 13.94 18.47 -3.68
CA GLY A 413 14.05 19.79 -4.30
C GLY A 413 14.04 20.98 -3.34
N GLY A 414 13.92 20.78 -2.01
CA GLY A 414 13.90 21.85 -1.00
C GLY A 414 14.92 21.65 0.13
N HIS A 415 15.37 22.76 0.70
CA HIS A 415 16.02 22.76 2.00
C HIS A 415 14.93 22.70 3.08
N THR A 416 15.24 22.06 4.19
CA THR A 416 14.44 21.89 5.42
C THR A 416 13.26 22.86 5.58
N HIS A 417 12.06 22.36 5.86
CA HIS A 417 11.00 23.18 6.46
C HIS A 417 11.60 23.89 7.70
N SER A 418 12.01 25.15 7.52
CA SER A 418 12.20 26.05 8.65
C SER A 418 10.84 26.17 9.32
N ALA A 419 10.75 25.76 10.58
CA ALA A 419 9.58 26.04 11.39
C ALA A 419 9.34 27.57 11.30
N ALA A 420 8.16 27.99 10.88
CA ALA A 420 7.76 29.38 10.95
C ALA A 420 8.01 29.87 12.39
N PRO A 421 8.65 31.03 12.59
CA PRO A 421 8.78 31.57 13.94
C PRO A 421 7.39 31.79 14.50
N SER A 422 7.15 31.23 15.69
CA SER A 422 5.99 31.54 16.50
C SER A 422 5.94 33.07 16.72
N LEU A 423 5.04 33.74 16.04
CA LEU A 423 4.67 35.11 16.40
C LEU A 423 3.96 35.00 17.76
N ASN A 424 4.63 35.57 18.78
CA ASN A 424 4.12 35.81 20.11
C ASN A 424 2.89 36.74 20.06
#